data_4a8abf3f93f336e32a2c3a93bf69aea9
#
_entry.id   4a8abf3f93f336e32a2c3a93bf69aea9
#
_cell.length_a   1.000
_cell.length_b   1.000
_cell.length_c   1.000
_cell.angle_alpha   90.00
_cell.angle_beta   90.00
_cell.angle_gamma   90.00
#
_symmetry.space_group_name_H-M   'P 1'
#
loop_
_entity.id
_entity.type
_entity.pdbx_description
1 polymer ?
#
loop_
_entity_poly.entity_id
_entity_poly.type
_entity_poly.pdbx_seq_one_letter_code
_entity_poly.pdbx_strand_id
1 'polypeptide(L)'
;MSAAPQDRFWDQANSDCWIRITGGTLQVDAGGDGLDSNGGLYVDGGCVLISGPTSSGDGALDYGSVAEVTGGTVIAAGSAGMASGFGETSSQYSFLIAFATPIPGGTDMNVTDSEGNVIFTYTPTKDYQSVVVSTPELVSGGTYTVTAGEQTEEVTLTGMATNSNGIWGPGGGRPGRPDGFGNGDPGEMTPPDGAGPGGQPPAGDQGKEPGQLPDAYRP
;
A
#
# COMPACT_ATOMS: atom_id res chain seq x y z
N MET A 1 39.89 7.76 21.27
CA MET A 1 39.46 7.45 19.88
C MET A 1 37.96 7.19 19.95
N SER A 2 37.17 8.13 19.47
CA SER A 2 35.72 8.05 19.46
C SER A 2 35.34 7.19 18.25
N ALA A 3 34.63 6.06 18.47
CA ALA A 3 34.07 5.29 17.38
C ALA A 3 32.97 6.13 16.72
N ALA A 4 33.06 6.32 15.42
CA ALA A 4 31.99 6.93 14.63
C ALA A 4 30.71 6.07 14.75
N PRO A 5 29.53 6.69 14.83
CA PRO A 5 28.28 5.94 14.81
C PRO A 5 28.23 5.16 13.51
N GLN A 6 27.96 3.85 13.61
CA GLN A 6 27.63 3.04 12.43
C GLN A 6 26.26 3.50 11.95
N ASP A 7 26.25 4.35 10.94
CA ASP A 7 25.02 4.75 10.26
C ASP A 7 24.30 3.50 9.76
N ARG A 8 23.07 3.30 10.25
CA ARG A 8 22.18 2.27 9.75
C ARG A 8 21.77 2.69 8.33
N PHE A 9 22.39 2.08 7.35
CA PHE A 9 22.20 2.34 5.91
C PHE A 9 20.74 2.14 5.43
N TRP A 10 19.86 1.63 6.30
CA TRP A 10 18.52 1.18 5.94
C TRP A 10 17.40 2.15 6.32
N ASP A 11 17.71 3.30 6.93
CA ASP A 11 16.69 4.13 7.58
C ASP A 11 16.76 5.61 7.19
N GLN A 12 17.40 5.94 6.06
CA GLN A 12 17.43 7.31 5.55
C GLN A 12 16.73 7.40 4.20
N ALA A 13 15.56 8.09 4.21
CA ALA A 13 14.93 8.56 2.99
C ALA A 13 15.98 9.24 2.10
N ASN A 14 16.12 8.75 0.87
CA ASN A 14 17.07 9.30 -0.08
C ASN A 14 16.32 10.22 -1.06
N SER A 15 16.51 11.53 -0.94
CA SER A 15 15.89 12.52 -1.83
C SER A 15 16.25 12.35 -3.31
N ASP A 16 17.33 11.63 -3.60
CA ASP A 16 17.77 11.35 -4.97
C ASP A 16 17.08 10.12 -5.59
N CYS A 17 16.31 9.37 -4.78
CA CYS A 17 15.51 8.23 -5.22
C CYS A 17 14.05 8.62 -5.37
N TRP A 18 13.42 8.20 -6.44
CA TRP A 18 11.98 8.40 -6.62
C TRP A 18 11.39 7.46 -7.68
N ILE A 19 10.10 7.20 -7.55
CA ILE A 19 9.27 6.60 -8.58
C ILE A 19 8.28 7.68 -9.04
N ARG A 20 8.14 7.87 -10.37
CA ARG A 20 7.16 8.79 -10.94
C ARG A 20 6.40 8.13 -12.09
N ILE A 21 5.08 8.11 -12.00
CA ILE A 21 4.17 7.54 -12.99
C ILE A 21 3.37 8.69 -13.58
N THR A 22 3.54 8.93 -14.89
CA THR A 22 2.92 10.07 -15.57
C THR A 22 1.81 9.67 -16.53
N GLY A 23 1.56 8.36 -16.72
CA GLY A 23 0.53 7.86 -17.63
C GLY A 23 0.67 6.37 -17.92
N GLY A 24 -0.16 5.86 -18.82
CA GLY A 24 -0.19 4.45 -19.18
C GLY A 24 -0.94 3.58 -18.17
N THR A 25 -0.77 2.28 -18.25
CA THR A 25 -1.35 1.31 -17.31
C THR A 25 -0.22 0.51 -16.69
N LEU A 26 -0.17 0.50 -15.36
CA LEU A 26 0.72 -0.30 -14.56
C LEU A 26 -0.10 -1.27 -13.71
N GLN A 27 0.12 -2.55 -13.90
CA GLN A 27 -0.45 -3.60 -13.05
C GLN A 27 0.69 -4.34 -12.36
N VAL A 28 0.61 -4.41 -11.03
CA VAL A 28 1.62 -5.06 -10.16
C VAL A 28 0.98 -6.19 -9.40
N ASP A 29 1.61 -7.35 -9.41
CA ASP A 29 1.28 -8.50 -8.58
C ASP A 29 2.51 -8.80 -7.71
N ALA A 30 2.53 -8.23 -6.49
CA ALA A 30 3.72 -8.19 -5.66
C ALA A 30 3.73 -9.28 -4.59
N GLY A 31 4.90 -9.91 -4.38
CA GLY A 31 5.13 -10.84 -3.26
C GLY A 31 5.65 -10.14 -2.00
N GLY A 32 6.39 -9.02 -2.18
CA GLY A 32 6.81 -8.05 -1.18
C GLY A 32 6.12 -6.73 -1.46
N ASP A 33 6.80 -5.60 -1.25
CA ASP A 33 6.26 -4.27 -1.50
C ASP A 33 5.78 -4.10 -2.95
N GLY A 34 4.66 -3.39 -3.13
CA GLY A 34 4.07 -3.13 -4.43
C GLY A 34 4.88 -2.09 -5.23
N LEU A 35 4.83 -0.84 -4.85
CA LEU A 35 5.72 0.21 -5.30
C LEU A 35 6.64 0.59 -4.16
N ASP A 36 7.93 0.29 -4.31
CA ASP A 36 8.97 0.53 -3.30
C ASP A 36 9.93 1.62 -3.79
N SER A 37 9.99 2.72 -3.05
CA SER A 37 10.92 3.83 -3.30
C SER A 37 11.60 4.25 -2.00
N ASN A 38 12.92 4.14 -1.94
CA ASN A 38 13.68 4.70 -0.81
C ASN A 38 13.59 6.24 -0.70
N GLY A 39 12.84 6.89 -1.55
CA GLY A 39 12.61 8.33 -1.59
C GLY A 39 11.16 8.68 -1.84
N GLY A 40 10.88 9.47 -2.89
CA GLY A 40 9.53 9.92 -3.22
C GLY A 40 8.75 8.97 -4.12
N LEU A 41 7.42 8.96 -3.97
CA LEU A 41 6.48 8.29 -4.87
C LEU A 41 5.51 9.31 -5.44
N TYR A 42 5.46 9.43 -6.76
CA TYR A 42 4.63 10.43 -7.45
C TYR A 42 3.77 9.77 -8.51
N VAL A 43 2.47 10.03 -8.50
CA VAL A 43 1.54 9.61 -9.56
C VAL A 43 0.86 10.83 -10.13
N ASP A 44 1.22 11.18 -11.38
CA ASP A 44 0.67 12.35 -12.07
C ASP A 44 -0.41 11.96 -13.10
N GLY A 45 -0.58 10.66 -13.37
CA GLY A 45 -1.57 10.18 -14.33
C GLY A 45 -1.45 8.69 -14.60
N GLY A 46 -2.34 8.18 -15.44
CA GLY A 46 -2.40 6.76 -15.78
C GLY A 46 -3.34 5.95 -14.89
N CYS A 47 -3.25 4.63 -15.02
CA CYS A 47 -4.00 3.67 -14.22
C CYS A 47 -2.99 2.73 -13.53
N VAL A 48 -2.97 2.73 -12.20
CA VAL A 48 -2.07 1.94 -11.36
C VAL A 48 -2.89 0.98 -10.51
N LEU A 49 -2.72 -0.31 -10.76
CA LEU A 49 -3.43 -1.38 -10.08
C LEU A 49 -2.40 -2.28 -9.38
N ILE A 50 -2.50 -2.39 -8.06
CA ILE A 50 -1.57 -3.19 -7.25
C ILE A 50 -2.32 -4.25 -6.48
N SER A 51 -1.83 -5.48 -6.55
CA SER A 51 -2.27 -6.63 -5.81
C SER A 51 -1.12 -7.21 -4.98
N GLY A 52 -1.25 -7.19 -3.67
CA GLY A 52 -0.22 -7.56 -2.72
C GLY A 52 0.50 -6.36 -2.09
N PRO A 53 1.33 -6.61 -1.07
CA PRO A 53 1.70 -7.91 -0.51
C PRO A 53 0.60 -8.53 0.38
N THR A 54 0.79 -9.80 0.74
CA THR A 54 0.00 -10.49 1.77
C THR A 54 0.69 -10.51 3.13
N SER A 55 2.01 -10.28 3.16
CA SER A 55 2.84 -10.19 4.36
C SER A 55 2.56 -8.89 5.11
N SER A 56 2.41 -8.96 6.43
CA SER A 56 2.23 -7.77 7.28
C SER A 56 3.50 -6.93 7.47
N GLY A 57 4.64 -7.41 7.00
CA GLY A 57 5.92 -6.70 7.03
C GLY A 57 6.17 -5.82 5.80
N ASP A 58 5.27 -5.85 4.82
CA ASP A 58 5.41 -5.17 3.54
C ASP A 58 4.15 -4.34 3.24
N GLY A 59 4.22 -3.35 2.34
CA GLY A 59 3.15 -2.44 1.95
C GLY A 59 2.84 -2.45 0.45
N ALA A 60 1.58 -2.20 0.06
CA ALA A 60 1.25 -2.01 -1.34
C ALA A 60 1.93 -0.76 -1.92
N LEU A 61 2.10 0.26 -1.09
CA LEU A 61 2.94 1.43 -1.34
C LEU A 61 3.97 1.52 -0.20
N ASP A 62 5.26 1.53 -0.54
CA ASP A 62 6.36 1.80 0.37
C ASP A 62 7.23 2.93 -0.16
N TYR A 63 7.52 3.92 0.67
CA TYR A 63 8.30 5.08 0.28
C TYR A 63 8.99 5.72 1.49
N GLY A 64 10.21 6.20 1.23
CA GLY A 64 11.08 6.73 2.28
C GLY A 64 10.78 8.19 2.68
N SER A 65 10.09 8.98 1.86
CA SER A 65 9.90 10.42 2.13
C SER A 65 8.46 10.90 1.95
N VAL A 66 7.98 10.98 0.73
CA VAL A 66 6.67 11.53 0.39
C VAL A 66 5.98 10.69 -0.69
N ALA A 67 4.66 10.56 -0.61
CA ALA A 67 3.85 10.06 -1.70
C ALA A 67 2.80 11.11 -2.09
N GLU A 68 2.77 11.46 -3.35
CA GLU A 68 1.84 12.46 -3.91
C GLU A 68 1.10 11.88 -5.11
N VAL A 69 -0.18 12.18 -5.19
CA VAL A 69 -1.01 11.91 -6.36
C VAL A 69 -1.60 13.24 -6.87
N THR A 70 -1.36 13.51 -8.15
CA THR A 70 -1.84 14.73 -8.83
C THR A 70 -2.82 14.42 -9.96
N GLY A 71 -2.94 13.13 -10.33
CA GLY A 71 -3.86 12.68 -11.38
C GLY A 71 -3.83 11.17 -11.57
N GLY A 72 -4.75 10.68 -12.41
CA GLY A 72 -4.89 9.26 -12.72
C GLY A 72 -5.73 8.48 -11.73
N THR A 73 -5.75 7.16 -11.90
CA THR A 73 -6.44 6.23 -11.00
C THR A 73 -5.43 5.30 -10.35
N VAL A 74 -5.45 5.22 -9.02
CA VAL A 74 -4.61 4.33 -8.23
C VAL A 74 -5.48 3.48 -7.34
N ILE A 75 -5.36 2.15 -7.48
CA ILE A 75 -5.96 1.19 -6.57
C ILE A 75 -4.85 0.26 -6.09
N ALA A 76 -4.50 0.34 -4.82
CA ALA A 76 -3.46 -0.48 -4.25
C ALA A 76 -4.03 -1.31 -3.09
N ALA A 77 -4.21 -2.60 -3.35
CA ALA A 77 -4.74 -3.57 -2.40
C ALA A 77 -3.60 -4.41 -1.82
N GLY A 78 -3.49 -4.51 -0.50
CA GLY A 78 -2.41 -5.25 0.15
C GLY A 78 -2.68 -5.55 1.62
N SER A 79 -1.63 -5.88 2.36
CA SER A 79 -1.72 -6.12 3.79
C SER A 79 -2.09 -4.85 4.57
N ALA A 80 -2.66 -4.97 5.77
CA ALA A 80 -2.90 -3.84 6.65
C ALA A 80 -1.71 -3.53 7.58
N GLY A 81 -0.67 -4.37 7.58
CA GLY A 81 0.41 -4.27 8.58
C GLY A 81 1.32 -3.06 8.36
N MET A 82 1.66 -2.75 7.10
CA MET A 82 2.45 -1.58 6.69
C MET A 82 1.72 -0.75 5.63
N ALA A 83 0.39 -0.72 5.71
CA ALA A 83 -0.39 0.05 4.76
C ALA A 83 -0.08 1.54 4.84
N SER A 84 0.31 2.12 3.72
CA SER A 84 0.61 3.54 3.56
C SER A 84 -0.22 4.12 2.43
N GLY A 85 -0.74 5.35 2.62
CA GLY A 85 -1.49 6.10 1.61
C GLY A 85 -0.69 7.26 1.06
N PHE A 86 -1.31 8.08 0.23
CA PHE A 86 -0.73 9.35 -0.23
C PHE A 86 -0.75 10.41 0.86
N GLY A 87 0.03 11.48 0.68
CA GLY A 87 0.15 12.59 1.60
C GLY A 87 -0.79 13.75 1.28
N GLU A 88 -1.01 14.63 2.26
CA GLU A 88 -1.83 15.86 2.16
C GLU A 88 -1.29 16.88 1.15
N THR A 89 -0.03 16.73 0.69
CA THR A 89 0.57 17.55 -0.36
C THR A 89 0.09 17.20 -1.77
N SER A 90 -0.70 16.11 -1.90
CA SER A 90 -1.38 15.74 -3.15
C SER A 90 -2.34 16.82 -3.63
N SER A 91 -2.64 16.84 -4.93
CA SER A 91 -3.67 17.70 -5.52
C SER A 91 -4.88 16.92 -6.02
N GLN A 92 -4.88 15.60 -5.89
CA GLN A 92 -6.02 14.71 -6.10
C GLN A 92 -6.36 14.01 -4.79
N TYR A 93 -7.66 13.85 -4.51
CA TYR A 93 -8.12 13.17 -3.31
C TYR A 93 -7.75 11.70 -3.32
N SER A 94 -7.45 11.18 -2.13
CA SER A 94 -7.20 9.77 -1.90
C SER A 94 -7.70 9.34 -0.53
N PHE A 95 -7.94 8.05 -0.39
CA PHE A 95 -8.19 7.46 0.92
C PHE A 95 -7.50 6.11 1.06
N LEU A 96 -7.22 5.75 2.30
CA LEU A 96 -6.75 4.43 2.73
C LEU A 96 -7.75 3.87 3.73
N ILE A 97 -8.24 2.66 3.48
CA ILE A 97 -9.11 1.91 4.40
C ILE A 97 -8.48 0.56 4.75
N ALA A 98 -8.92 -0.03 5.87
CA ALA A 98 -8.69 -1.45 6.14
C ALA A 98 -9.98 -2.17 6.49
N PHE A 99 -10.10 -3.37 5.98
CA PHE A 99 -11.16 -4.31 6.35
C PHE A 99 -10.85 -4.99 7.70
N ALA A 100 -11.88 -5.39 8.41
CA ALA A 100 -11.74 -6.05 9.72
C ALA A 100 -10.93 -7.37 9.64
N THR A 101 -11.07 -8.09 8.52
CA THR A 101 -10.35 -9.34 8.25
C THR A 101 -9.85 -9.36 6.80
N PRO A 102 -8.81 -10.16 6.48
CA PRO A 102 -8.35 -10.30 5.11
C PRO A 102 -9.47 -10.77 4.15
N ILE A 103 -9.49 -10.20 2.96
CA ILE A 103 -10.35 -10.55 1.84
C ILE A 103 -9.57 -11.51 0.93
N PRO A 104 -10.14 -12.66 0.54
CA PRO A 104 -9.46 -13.57 -0.39
C PRO A 104 -9.21 -12.96 -1.76
N GLY A 105 -8.05 -13.24 -2.33
CA GLY A 105 -7.74 -12.89 -3.72
C GLY A 105 -8.79 -13.45 -4.68
N GLY A 106 -9.05 -12.73 -5.77
CA GLY A 106 -10.13 -13.05 -6.70
C GLY A 106 -11.52 -12.56 -6.27
N THR A 107 -11.62 -11.88 -5.12
CA THR A 107 -12.86 -11.25 -4.67
C THR A 107 -12.96 -9.84 -5.27
N ASP A 108 -14.07 -9.55 -5.96
CA ASP A 108 -14.35 -8.22 -6.49
C ASP A 108 -14.48 -7.20 -5.37
N MET A 109 -13.81 -6.07 -5.56
CA MET A 109 -13.93 -4.88 -4.74
C MET A 109 -14.61 -3.78 -5.54
N ASN A 110 -15.66 -3.19 -4.98
CA ASN A 110 -16.38 -2.08 -5.59
C ASN A 110 -16.26 -0.85 -4.72
N VAL A 111 -16.00 0.29 -5.34
CA VAL A 111 -16.07 1.62 -4.72
C VAL A 111 -17.29 2.32 -5.27
N THR A 112 -18.18 2.77 -4.38
CA THR A 112 -19.41 3.49 -4.75
C THR A 112 -19.45 4.85 -4.07
N ASP A 113 -20.13 5.81 -4.72
CA ASP A 113 -20.44 7.11 -4.12
C ASP A 113 -21.66 7.02 -3.18
N SER A 114 -22.03 8.14 -2.57
CA SER A 114 -23.17 8.25 -1.67
C SER A 114 -24.53 8.05 -2.35
N GLU A 115 -24.59 8.11 -3.70
CA GLU A 115 -25.80 7.84 -4.49
C GLU A 115 -25.89 6.36 -4.91
N GLY A 116 -24.84 5.57 -4.62
CA GLY A 116 -24.74 4.15 -4.97
C GLY A 116 -24.19 3.90 -6.38
N ASN A 117 -23.67 4.94 -7.06
CA ASN A 117 -23.01 4.76 -8.35
C ASN A 117 -21.66 4.09 -8.15
N VAL A 118 -21.37 3.05 -8.94
CA VAL A 118 -20.05 2.42 -8.94
C VAL A 118 -19.07 3.35 -9.63
N ILE A 119 -18.05 3.81 -8.88
CA ILE A 119 -16.94 4.60 -9.39
C ILE A 119 -15.89 3.69 -9.98
N PHE A 120 -15.60 2.58 -9.29
CA PHE A 120 -14.53 1.67 -9.66
C PHE A 120 -14.82 0.24 -9.22
N THR A 121 -14.38 -0.72 -10.03
CA THR A 121 -14.35 -2.16 -9.67
C THR A 121 -12.96 -2.71 -9.94
N TYR A 122 -12.41 -3.43 -8.98
CA TYR A 122 -11.11 -4.11 -9.11
C TYR A 122 -11.15 -5.48 -8.45
N THR A 123 -10.51 -6.45 -9.07
CA THR A 123 -10.36 -7.81 -8.54
C THR A 123 -8.88 -8.06 -8.24
N PRO A 124 -8.41 -7.80 -7.00
CA PRO A 124 -7.04 -8.13 -6.61
C PRO A 124 -6.79 -9.64 -6.76
N THR A 125 -5.61 -10.01 -7.25
CA THR A 125 -5.24 -11.42 -7.46
C THR A 125 -4.81 -12.10 -6.17
N LYS A 126 -4.38 -11.33 -5.16
CA LYS A 126 -3.91 -11.80 -3.85
C LYS A 126 -4.85 -11.40 -2.73
N ASP A 127 -4.74 -12.11 -1.60
CA ASP A 127 -5.42 -11.73 -0.37
C ASP A 127 -5.00 -10.31 0.03
N TYR A 128 -5.96 -9.53 0.49
CA TYR A 128 -5.74 -8.14 0.89
C TYR A 128 -6.57 -7.77 2.10
N GLN A 129 -6.14 -6.79 2.85
CA GLN A 129 -6.87 -6.28 4.01
C GLN A 129 -6.90 -4.75 4.04
N SER A 130 -6.06 -4.08 3.27
CA SER A 130 -6.07 -2.63 3.10
C SER A 130 -6.21 -2.26 1.63
N VAL A 131 -6.76 -1.08 1.39
CA VAL A 131 -6.89 -0.53 0.03
C VAL A 131 -6.64 0.96 0.05
N VAL A 132 -5.73 1.41 -0.82
CA VAL A 132 -5.55 2.81 -1.19
C VAL A 132 -6.33 3.08 -2.46
N VAL A 133 -7.13 4.11 -2.46
CA VAL A 133 -7.90 4.56 -3.63
C VAL A 133 -7.61 6.03 -3.90
N SER A 134 -7.29 6.35 -5.14
CA SER A 134 -7.28 7.71 -5.67
C SER A 134 -7.79 7.71 -7.10
N THR A 135 -8.72 8.59 -7.40
CA THR A 135 -9.32 8.71 -8.73
C THR A 135 -9.89 10.13 -8.90
N PRO A 136 -9.99 10.67 -10.13
CA PRO A 136 -10.56 11.99 -10.37
C PRO A 136 -12.01 12.19 -9.91
N GLU A 137 -12.76 11.11 -9.71
CA GLU A 137 -14.14 11.11 -9.23
C GLU A 137 -14.27 11.39 -7.72
N LEU A 138 -13.18 11.34 -6.97
CA LEU A 138 -13.18 11.67 -5.55
C LEU A 138 -13.28 13.18 -5.36
N VAL A 139 -14.23 13.63 -4.51
CA VAL A 139 -14.48 15.06 -4.26
C VAL A 139 -14.43 15.39 -2.77
N SER A 140 -14.14 16.64 -2.46
CA SER A 140 -14.07 17.17 -1.09
C SER A 140 -15.35 16.89 -0.31
N GLY A 141 -15.21 16.29 0.87
CA GLY A 141 -16.35 15.97 1.75
C GLY A 141 -17.23 14.83 1.22
N GLY A 142 -16.86 14.20 0.09
CA GLY A 142 -17.58 13.04 -0.45
C GLY A 142 -17.49 11.84 0.47
N THR A 143 -18.56 11.08 0.53
CA THR A 143 -18.62 9.80 1.25
C THR A 143 -18.64 8.66 0.25
N TYR A 144 -17.78 7.68 0.47
CA TYR A 144 -17.59 6.53 -0.41
C TYR A 144 -17.70 5.25 0.38
N THR A 145 -18.27 4.23 -0.26
CA THR A 145 -18.40 2.89 0.31
C THR A 145 -17.53 1.93 -0.49
N VAL A 146 -16.68 1.18 0.20
CA VAL A 146 -15.87 0.12 -0.39
C VAL A 146 -16.41 -1.23 0.07
N THR A 147 -16.90 -2.04 -0.88
CA THR A 147 -17.41 -3.39 -0.60
C THR A 147 -16.49 -4.43 -1.20
N ALA A 148 -16.20 -5.49 -0.43
CA ALA A 148 -15.42 -6.63 -0.87
C ALA A 148 -15.94 -7.92 -0.21
N GLY A 149 -16.52 -8.82 -1.00
CA GLY A 149 -17.21 -9.98 -0.46
C GLY A 149 -18.35 -9.56 0.48
N GLU A 150 -18.29 -10.00 1.74
CA GLU A 150 -19.27 -9.66 2.78
C GLU A 150 -18.87 -8.44 3.64
N GLN A 151 -17.69 -7.88 3.41
CA GLN A 151 -17.20 -6.73 4.19
C GLN A 151 -17.47 -5.43 3.46
N THR A 152 -17.76 -4.39 4.25
CA THR A 152 -18.07 -3.04 3.76
C THR A 152 -17.44 -2.03 4.69
N GLU A 153 -16.74 -1.06 4.11
CA GLU A 153 -16.16 0.08 4.83
C GLU A 153 -16.65 1.38 4.20
N GLU A 154 -16.97 2.35 5.04
CA GLU A 154 -17.37 3.68 4.61
C GLU A 154 -16.29 4.70 4.99
N VAL A 155 -15.99 5.62 4.09
CA VAL A 155 -15.04 6.70 4.31
C VAL A 155 -15.60 8.02 3.81
N THR A 156 -15.53 9.06 4.65
CA THR A 156 -15.83 10.44 4.25
C THR A 156 -14.53 11.22 4.15
N LEU A 157 -14.29 11.85 3.00
CA LEU A 157 -13.05 12.59 2.77
C LEU A 157 -13.00 13.85 3.63
N THR A 158 -11.99 13.94 4.50
CA THR A 158 -11.76 15.07 5.41
C THR A 158 -10.58 15.95 5.02
N GLY A 159 -9.73 15.49 4.09
CA GLY A 159 -8.55 16.15 3.53
C GLY A 159 -8.19 15.58 2.17
N MET A 160 -7.07 15.99 1.60
CA MET A 160 -6.55 15.42 0.34
C MET A 160 -6.20 13.94 0.50
N ALA A 161 -5.75 13.55 1.70
CA ALA A 161 -5.45 12.18 2.05
C ALA A 161 -6.24 11.80 3.31
N THR A 162 -7.21 10.91 3.18
CA THR A 162 -8.03 10.46 4.31
C THR A 162 -7.70 9.02 4.66
N ASN A 163 -7.33 8.79 5.92
CA ASN A 163 -7.08 7.45 6.44
C ASN A 163 -8.20 7.07 7.41
N SER A 164 -8.91 5.99 7.16
CA SER A 164 -9.95 5.48 8.04
C SER A 164 -9.48 4.25 8.82
N ASN A 165 -10.20 3.91 9.91
CA ASN A 165 -9.99 2.69 10.71
C ASN A 165 -8.64 2.56 11.42
N GLY A 166 -8.02 3.70 11.81
CA GLY A 166 -6.81 3.68 12.64
C GLY A 166 -5.56 3.15 11.94
N ILE A 167 -5.57 3.08 10.60
CA ILE A 167 -4.39 2.78 9.81
C ILE A 167 -3.47 3.99 9.84
N TRP A 168 -2.20 3.73 10.01
CA TRP A 168 -1.14 4.73 10.09
C TRP A 168 -0.75 5.21 8.70
N GLY A 169 -0.97 6.48 8.40
CA GLY A 169 -0.32 7.14 7.28
C GLY A 169 1.10 7.59 7.67
N PRO A 170 2.01 7.83 6.71
CA PRO A 170 3.32 8.37 6.99
C PRO A 170 3.19 9.75 7.67
N GLY A 171 3.76 9.86 8.87
CA GLY A 171 3.67 11.05 9.73
C GLY A 171 2.66 10.95 10.89
N GLY A 172 1.80 9.96 10.93
CA GLY A 172 0.96 9.66 12.09
C GLY A 172 1.78 8.93 13.16
N GLY A 173 2.25 9.66 14.20
CA GLY A 173 2.96 9.05 15.31
C GLY A 173 2.14 7.91 15.92
N ARG A 174 2.76 6.74 16.14
CA ARG A 174 2.14 5.60 16.83
C ARG A 174 1.36 6.07 18.05
N PRO A 175 0.08 5.68 18.28
CA PRO A 175 -0.55 5.88 19.58
C PRO A 175 0.36 5.24 20.62
N GLY A 176 0.67 6.00 21.68
CA GLY A 176 1.62 5.61 22.69
C GLY A 176 1.41 4.15 23.09
N ARG A 177 2.46 3.36 22.92
CA ARG A 177 2.57 2.08 23.59
C ARG A 177 2.21 2.34 25.05
N PRO A 178 1.28 1.62 25.69
CA PRO A 178 1.04 1.82 27.11
C PRO A 178 2.39 1.71 27.82
N ASP A 179 2.75 2.76 28.57
CA ASP A 179 3.97 2.82 29.36
C ASP A 179 3.98 1.64 30.33
N GLY A 180 4.74 0.58 30.04
CA GLY A 180 4.76 -0.60 30.88
C GLY A 180 5.79 -1.67 30.53
N PHE A 181 6.70 -1.43 29.59
CA PHE A 181 7.87 -2.31 29.43
C PHE A 181 9.15 -1.50 29.54
N GLY A 182 9.76 -1.60 30.73
CA GLY A 182 11.03 -1.00 31.06
C GLY A 182 12.14 -1.41 30.10
N ASN A 183 13.12 -0.51 29.94
CA ASN A 183 14.40 -0.77 29.31
C ASN A 183 15.03 -2.05 29.86
N GLY A 184 14.78 -3.17 29.21
CA GLY A 184 15.56 -4.38 29.36
C GLY A 184 16.70 -4.32 28.36
N ASP A 185 17.94 -4.30 28.89
CA ASP A 185 19.19 -4.45 28.19
C ASP A 185 19.10 -5.60 27.18
N PRO A 186 19.46 -5.43 25.88
CA PRO A 186 19.48 -6.53 24.93
C PRO A 186 20.64 -7.47 25.27
N GLY A 187 20.34 -8.51 26.04
CA GLY A 187 21.27 -9.60 26.29
C GLY A 187 21.65 -10.27 24.97
N GLU A 188 22.94 -10.43 24.84
CA GLU A 188 23.73 -11.12 23.84
C GLU A 188 23.05 -12.44 23.38
N MET A 189 22.43 -12.44 22.19
CA MET A 189 22.00 -13.67 21.52
C MET A 189 23.15 -14.16 20.62
N THR A 190 23.81 -15.23 21.04
CA THR A 190 24.71 -15.96 20.15
C THR A 190 23.92 -16.71 19.10
N PRO A 191 24.28 -16.63 17.80
CA PRO A 191 23.62 -17.39 16.75
C PRO A 191 23.90 -18.89 16.87
N PRO A 192 22.94 -19.77 16.54
CA PRO A 192 23.21 -21.21 16.47
C PRO A 192 24.03 -21.51 15.21
N ASP A 193 25.14 -22.25 15.42
CA ASP A 193 25.97 -22.82 14.38
C ASP A 193 25.18 -23.83 13.53
N GLY A 194 25.29 -23.69 12.20
CA GLY A 194 25.09 -24.81 11.27
C GLY A 194 23.96 -24.65 10.26
N ALA A 195 24.28 -24.05 9.11
CA ALA A 195 23.58 -24.35 7.85
C ALA A 195 24.60 -24.36 6.72
N GLY A 196 24.80 -25.52 6.12
CA GLY A 196 25.62 -25.72 4.91
C GLY A 196 24.95 -25.21 3.64
N PRO A 197 25.73 -25.04 2.55
CA PRO A 197 25.27 -24.43 1.33
C PRO A 197 24.54 -25.44 0.41
N GLY A 198 23.48 -25.00 -0.24
CA GLY A 198 22.98 -25.67 -1.45
C GLY A 198 21.50 -26.07 -1.43
N GLY A 199 20.66 -25.22 -1.94
CA GLY A 199 19.32 -25.54 -2.39
C GLY A 199 18.98 -24.75 -3.63
N GLN A 200 18.94 -25.44 -4.79
CA GLN A 200 18.56 -24.91 -6.08
C GLN A 200 17.06 -24.58 -6.08
N PRO A 201 16.61 -23.44 -6.65
CA PRO A 201 15.19 -23.11 -6.69
C PRO A 201 14.42 -24.07 -7.61
N PRO A 202 13.16 -24.39 -7.30
CA PRO A 202 12.32 -25.22 -8.17
C PRO A 202 11.94 -24.47 -9.46
N ALA A 203 11.83 -25.25 -10.55
CA ALA A 203 11.50 -24.80 -11.88
C ALA A 203 10.09 -24.13 -11.90
N GLY A 204 10.01 -23.02 -12.63
CA GLY A 204 8.82 -22.21 -12.74
C GLY A 204 7.62 -22.96 -13.33
N ASP A 205 6.47 -22.68 -12.76
CA ASP A 205 5.17 -23.00 -13.34
C ASP A 205 4.86 -22.03 -14.47
N GLN A 206 4.62 -22.58 -15.65
CA GLN A 206 4.27 -21.82 -16.85
C GLN A 206 2.75 -21.65 -16.92
N GLY A 207 2.27 -20.43 -16.84
CA GLY A 207 1.11 -20.01 -17.59
C GLY A 207 -0.22 -19.92 -16.88
N LYS A 208 -0.55 -18.70 -16.52
CA LYS A 208 -1.90 -18.15 -16.69
C LYS A 208 -1.75 -16.74 -17.28
N GLU A 209 -2.43 -16.48 -18.38
CA GLU A 209 -2.47 -15.13 -18.97
C GLU A 209 -3.05 -14.13 -17.97
N PRO A 210 -2.52 -12.89 -17.90
CA PRO A 210 -3.07 -11.85 -17.04
C PRO A 210 -4.51 -11.53 -17.44
N GLY A 211 -5.39 -11.41 -16.43
CA GLY A 211 -6.79 -11.11 -16.60
C GLY A 211 -7.01 -9.84 -17.42
N GLN A 212 -8.00 -9.91 -18.31
CA GLN A 212 -8.38 -8.83 -19.21
C GLN A 212 -8.91 -7.65 -18.40
N LEU A 213 -8.43 -6.44 -18.70
CA LEU A 213 -8.93 -5.18 -18.10
C LEU A 213 -10.43 -5.02 -18.34
N PRO A 214 -11.19 -4.50 -17.36
CA PRO A 214 -12.59 -4.11 -17.55
C PRO A 214 -12.74 -3.14 -18.72
N ASP A 215 -13.82 -3.25 -19.50
CA ASP A 215 -14.08 -2.44 -20.70
C ASP A 215 -14.14 -0.93 -20.45
N ALA A 216 -14.30 -0.49 -19.19
CA ALA A 216 -14.28 0.93 -18.77
C ALA A 216 -12.91 1.62 -18.97
N TYR A 217 -11.84 0.88 -19.25
CA TYR A 217 -10.48 1.41 -19.38
C TYR A 217 -9.81 1.11 -20.73
N ARG A 218 -10.60 0.83 -21.75
CA ARG A 218 -10.08 0.76 -23.12
C ARG A 218 -10.05 2.17 -23.73
N PRO A 219 -8.89 2.60 -24.29
CA PRO A 219 -8.76 3.91 -24.97
C PRO A 219 -9.65 3.99 -26.23
#